data_77809e4947bfcb6a721629119a015252
#
_entry.id   77809e4947bfcb6a721629119a015252
#
_cell.length_a   1.000
_cell.length_b   1.000
_cell.length_c   1.000
_cell.angle_alpha   90.00
_cell.angle_beta   90.00
_cell.angle_gamma   90.00
#
_symmetry.space_group_name_H-M   'P 1'
#
loop_
_entity.id
_entity.type
_entity.pdbx_description
1 polymer ?
#
loop_
_entity_poly.entity_id
_entity_poly.type
_entity_poly.pdbx_seq_one_letter_code
_entity_poly.pdbx_strand_id
1 'polypeptide(L)'
;MTMAWNDFTPWQSLAGGVLIGTASALFILLSGRLLGISGILGGLLAPRRGDAGWRLAFVAGLLAAPAAWALFAELPPVRIDADGTVLMVAGLLVGWGTRYGSGCTSGHGVCGLSRLSPRSLAATAAFMGAGFATVYAVRHLLA
;
A
#
# COMPACT_ATOMS: atom_id res chain seq x y z
N MET A 1 12.94 -2.35 25.39
CA MET A 1 12.08 -1.79 24.33
C MET A 1 11.21 -0.73 24.96
N THR A 2 11.43 0.54 24.66
CA THR A 2 10.56 1.64 25.09
C THR A 2 9.61 1.95 23.97
N MET A 3 8.31 1.95 24.25
CA MET A 3 7.32 2.42 23.26
C MET A 3 7.44 3.94 23.14
N ALA A 4 7.58 4.42 21.90
CA ALA A 4 7.65 5.86 21.61
C ALA A 4 6.24 6.49 21.66
N TRP A 5 5.67 6.60 22.85
CA TRP A 5 4.34 7.19 23.05
C TRP A 5 4.24 8.64 22.61
N ASN A 6 5.37 9.36 22.59
CA ASN A 6 5.43 10.77 22.17
C ASN A 6 5.22 10.94 20.64
N ASP A 7 5.49 9.88 19.87
CA ASP A 7 5.32 9.88 18.41
C ASP A 7 3.94 9.34 17.98
N PHE A 8 3.08 9.02 18.96
CA PHE A 8 1.75 8.51 18.68
C PHE A 8 0.79 9.64 18.29
N THR A 9 0.41 9.68 17.02
CA THR A 9 -0.45 10.73 16.42
C THR A 9 -1.82 10.17 15.98
N PRO A 10 -2.71 9.81 16.91
CA PRO A 10 -3.96 9.10 16.60
C PRO A 10 -4.90 9.91 15.70
N TRP A 11 -4.99 11.22 15.90
CA TRP A 11 -5.86 12.09 15.13
C TRP A 11 -5.41 12.24 13.68
N GLN A 12 -4.11 12.36 13.44
CA GLN A 12 -3.55 12.42 12.08
C GLN A 12 -3.73 11.08 11.36
N SER A 13 -3.51 9.97 12.06
CA SER A 13 -3.72 8.63 11.53
C SER A 13 -5.20 8.37 11.19
N LEU A 14 -6.12 8.84 12.04
CA LEU A 14 -7.55 8.75 11.78
C LEU A 14 -7.95 9.58 10.56
N ALA A 15 -7.48 10.83 10.47
CA ALA A 15 -7.74 11.70 9.32
C ALA A 15 -7.22 11.09 8.01
N GLY A 16 -6.00 10.55 8.01
CA GLY A 16 -5.42 9.84 6.87
C GLY A 16 -6.25 8.62 6.48
N GLY A 17 -6.68 7.83 7.47
CA GLY A 17 -7.56 6.67 7.24
C GLY A 17 -8.90 7.04 6.63
N VAL A 18 -9.54 8.12 7.11
CA VAL A 18 -10.80 8.64 6.56
C VAL A 18 -10.61 9.11 5.11
N LEU A 19 -9.52 9.82 4.81
CA LEU A 19 -9.22 10.26 3.44
C LEU A 19 -9.02 9.07 2.49
N ILE A 20 -8.24 8.07 2.89
CA ILE A 20 -8.01 6.85 2.09
C ILE A 20 -9.33 6.08 1.91
N GLY A 21 -10.12 5.92 2.97
CA GLY A 21 -11.40 5.24 2.93
C GLY A 21 -12.39 5.94 2.00
N THR A 22 -12.51 7.26 2.11
CA THR A 22 -13.38 8.08 1.26
C THR A 22 -12.95 8.02 -0.21
N ALA A 23 -11.65 8.18 -0.49
CA ALA A 23 -11.12 8.08 -1.84
C ALA A 23 -11.39 6.70 -2.47
N SER A 24 -11.21 5.63 -1.67
CA SER A 24 -11.49 4.26 -2.10
C SER A 24 -12.98 4.02 -2.38
N ALA A 25 -13.85 4.54 -1.52
CA ALA A 25 -15.30 4.44 -1.70
C ALA A 25 -15.75 5.20 -2.96
N LEU A 26 -15.31 6.44 -3.13
CA LEU A 26 -15.60 7.23 -4.32
C LEU A 26 -15.11 6.55 -5.60
N PHE A 27 -13.89 5.99 -5.57
CA PHE A 27 -13.35 5.27 -6.72
C PHE A 27 -14.21 4.05 -7.08
N ILE A 28 -14.66 3.27 -6.10
CA ILE A 28 -15.54 2.12 -6.33
C ILE A 28 -16.91 2.57 -6.87
N LEU A 29 -17.50 3.60 -6.28
CA LEU A 29 -18.81 4.11 -6.68
C LEU A 29 -18.82 4.70 -8.09
N LEU A 30 -17.77 5.45 -8.45
CA LEU A 30 -17.71 6.14 -9.75
C LEU A 30 -17.19 5.23 -10.87
N SER A 31 -16.24 4.34 -10.59
CA SER A 31 -15.62 3.48 -11.62
C SER A 31 -16.10 2.03 -11.58
N GLY A 32 -16.82 1.60 -10.54
CA GLY A 32 -17.22 0.20 -10.36
C GLY A 32 -16.06 -0.77 -10.18
N ARG A 33 -14.85 -0.28 -9.93
CA ARG A 33 -13.60 -1.07 -9.91
C ARG A 33 -12.99 -1.08 -8.51
N LEU A 34 -12.41 -2.20 -8.13
CA LEU A 34 -11.69 -2.33 -6.87
C LEU A 34 -10.33 -1.63 -6.96
N LEU A 35 -10.01 -0.88 -5.93
CA LEU A 35 -8.75 -0.15 -5.81
C LEU A 35 -7.66 -1.13 -5.36
N GLY A 36 -6.85 -1.59 -6.31
CA GLY A 36 -5.70 -2.46 -6.04
C GLY A 36 -4.52 -2.06 -6.91
N ILE A 37 -3.50 -1.43 -6.32
CA ILE A 37 -2.36 -0.85 -7.04
C ILE A 37 -1.64 -1.90 -7.89
N SER A 38 -1.42 -3.11 -7.36
CA SER A 38 -0.78 -4.20 -8.11
C SER A 38 -1.58 -4.62 -9.36
N GLY A 39 -2.91 -4.62 -9.27
CA GLY A 39 -3.80 -4.90 -10.40
C GLY A 39 -3.83 -3.76 -11.43
N ILE A 40 -3.73 -2.51 -10.96
CA ILE A 40 -3.68 -1.34 -11.85
C ILE A 40 -2.36 -1.34 -12.62
N LEU A 41 -1.21 -1.49 -11.95
CA LEU A 41 0.10 -1.56 -12.57
C LEU A 41 0.25 -2.80 -13.46
N GLY A 42 -0.19 -3.97 -13.00
CA GLY A 42 -0.17 -5.19 -13.79
C GLY A 42 -0.98 -5.09 -15.08
N GLY A 43 -2.10 -4.37 -15.06
CA GLY A 43 -2.88 -4.10 -16.25
C GLY A 43 -2.26 -3.09 -17.21
N LEU A 44 -1.33 -2.24 -16.75
CA LEU A 44 -0.53 -1.38 -17.63
C LEU A 44 0.59 -2.15 -18.34
N LEU A 45 1.12 -3.21 -17.73
CA LEU A 45 2.13 -4.08 -18.36
C LEU A 45 1.54 -4.94 -19.49
N ALA A 46 0.24 -5.22 -19.43
CA ALA A 46 -0.48 -5.96 -20.48
C ALA A 46 -1.76 -5.19 -20.86
N PRO A 47 -1.63 -4.04 -21.56
CA PRO A 47 -2.73 -3.13 -21.78
C PRO A 47 -3.78 -3.73 -22.73
N ARG A 48 -5.04 -3.66 -22.32
CA ARG A 48 -6.18 -3.95 -23.20
C ARG A 48 -6.67 -2.63 -23.81
N ARG A 49 -7.19 -2.69 -25.03
CA ARG A 49 -7.75 -1.51 -25.70
C ARG A 49 -8.85 -0.87 -24.83
N GLY A 50 -8.72 0.44 -24.58
CA GLY A 50 -9.67 1.21 -23.76
C GLY A 50 -9.47 1.13 -22.24
N ASP A 51 -8.53 0.29 -21.73
CA ASP A 51 -8.33 0.09 -20.29
C ASP A 51 -7.10 0.83 -19.73
N ALA A 52 -6.21 1.34 -20.57
CA ALA A 52 -4.97 1.98 -20.14
C ALA A 52 -5.18 3.42 -19.61
N GLY A 53 -6.10 4.17 -20.19
CA GLY A 53 -6.24 5.60 -19.88
C GLY A 53 -6.56 5.90 -18.41
N TRP A 54 -7.55 5.24 -17.83
CA TRP A 54 -7.91 5.43 -16.43
C TRP A 54 -6.82 4.94 -15.47
N ARG A 55 -6.08 3.87 -15.85
CA ARG A 55 -4.95 3.36 -15.05
C ARG A 55 -3.80 4.34 -15.03
N LEU A 56 -3.47 4.94 -16.19
CA LEU A 56 -2.47 6.00 -16.28
C LEU A 56 -2.87 7.22 -15.48
N ALA A 57 -4.12 7.65 -15.58
CA ALA A 57 -4.65 8.77 -14.79
C ALA A 57 -4.56 8.50 -13.29
N PHE A 58 -4.87 7.29 -12.85
CA PHE A 58 -4.74 6.88 -11.45
C PHE A 58 -3.28 6.93 -10.98
N VAL A 59 -2.35 6.35 -11.73
CA VAL A 59 -0.91 6.35 -11.38
C VAL A 59 -0.35 7.76 -11.40
N ALA A 60 -0.73 8.58 -12.39
CA ALA A 60 -0.32 9.98 -12.46
C ALA A 60 -0.82 10.78 -11.25
N GLY A 61 -2.08 10.59 -10.84
CA GLY A 61 -2.63 11.19 -9.62
C GLY A 61 -1.88 10.76 -8.36
N LEU A 62 -1.52 9.47 -8.25
CA LEU A 62 -0.76 8.94 -7.12
C LEU A 62 0.65 9.55 -7.05
N LEU A 63 1.32 9.72 -8.19
CA LEU A 63 2.65 10.33 -8.25
C LEU A 63 2.60 11.86 -8.04
N ALA A 64 1.54 12.51 -8.48
CA ALA A 64 1.36 13.96 -8.31
C ALA A 64 0.95 14.34 -6.88
N ALA A 65 0.33 13.44 -6.12
CA ALA A 65 -0.19 13.74 -4.78
C ALA A 65 0.87 14.27 -3.79
N PRO A 66 2.09 13.70 -3.67
CA PRO A 66 3.11 14.26 -2.80
C PRO A 66 3.57 15.65 -3.22
N ALA A 67 3.70 15.89 -4.54
CA ALA A 67 4.08 17.20 -5.05
C ALA A 67 2.99 18.24 -4.79
N ALA A 68 1.73 17.87 -4.95
CA ALA A 68 0.60 18.73 -4.60
C ALA A 68 0.54 19.03 -3.09
N TRP A 69 0.81 18.03 -2.26
CA TRP A 69 0.87 18.23 -0.80
C TRP A 69 1.99 19.18 -0.39
N ALA A 70 3.17 19.07 -1.03
CA ALA A 70 4.32 19.95 -0.78
C ALA A 70 4.05 21.44 -1.00
N LEU A 71 3.00 21.78 -1.75
CA LEU A 71 2.57 23.18 -1.92
C LEU A 71 1.86 23.76 -0.69
N PHE A 72 1.34 22.88 0.19
CA PHE A 72 0.53 23.29 1.34
C PHE A 72 1.20 22.98 2.69
N ALA A 73 2.05 21.95 2.72
CA ALA A 73 2.71 21.51 3.95
C ALA A 73 4.06 20.86 3.64
N GLU A 74 4.95 20.87 4.62
CA GLU A 74 6.23 20.16 4.53
C GLU A 74 6.00 18.65 4.52
N LEU A 75 6.69 17.95 3.61
CA LEU A 75 6.70 16.49 3.58
C LEU A 75 7.54 15.97 4.75
N PRO A 76 7.08 14.92 5.45
CA PRO A 76 7.87 14.31 6.50
C PRO A 76 9.19 13.76 5.91
N PRO A 77 10.32 13.88 6.64
CA PRO A 77 11.61 13.39 6.18
C PRO A 77 11.56 11.85 6.02
N VAL A 78 11.83 11.39 4.81
CA VAL A 78 11.90 9.94 4.52
C VAL A 78 13.32 9.46 4.83
N ARG A 79 13.47 8.58 5.82
CA ARG A 79 14.73 7.88 6.13
C ARG A 79 14.61 6.45 5.68
N ILE A 80 15.51 6.02 4.81
CA ILE A 80 15.58 4.65 4.33
C ILE A 80 16.94 4.10 4.77
N ASP A 81 16.94 3.31 5.82
CA ASP A 81 18.16 2.72 6.40
C ASP A 81 18.60 1.42 5.67
N ALA A 82 17.90 1.02 4.62
CA ALA A 82 18.19 -0.17 3.86
C ALA A 82 19.05 0.15 2.63
N ASP A 83 20.04 -0.72 2.35
CA ASP A 83 20.85 -0.63 1.14
C ASP A 83 20.01 -0.86 -0.14
N GLY A 84 20.45 -0.27 -1.25
CA GLY A 84 19.74 -0.35 -2.53
C GLY A 84 19.52 -1.79 -3.02
N THR A 85 20.47 -2.67 -2.75
CA THR A 85 20.37 -4.11 -3.08
C THR A 85 19.24 -4.78 -2.29
N VAL A 86 19.14 -4.49 -1.00
CA VAL A 86 18.07 -5.01 -0.14
C VAL A 86 16.71 -4.50 -0.61
N LEU A 87 16.62 -3.23 -0.99
CA LEU A 87 15.38 -2.64 -1.53
C LEU A 87 14.95 -3.30 -2.84
N MET A 88 15.89 -3.58 -3.75
CA MET A 88 15.59 -4.28 -5.00
C MET A 88 15.07 -5.70 -4.75
N VAL A 89 15.74 -6.46 -3.90
CA VAL A 89 15.31 -7.83 -3.55
C VAL A 89 13.94 -7.81 -2.88
N ALA A 90 13.72 -6.92 -1.91
CA ALA A 90 12.44 -6.76 -1.24
C ALA A 90 11.33 -6.39 -2.23
N GLY A 91 11.58 -5.46 -3.15
CA GLY A 91 10.64 -5.06 -4.19
C GLY A 91 10.26 -6.23 -5.12
N LEU A 92 11.22 -7.04 -5.53
CA LEU A 92 10.98 -8.25 -6.32
C LEU A 92 10.12 -9.28 -5.56
N LEU A 93 10.45 -9.54 -4.29
CA LEU A 93 9.68 -10.46 -3.44
C LEU A 93 8.23 -9.98 -3.25
N VAL A 94 8.03 -8.68 -2.97
CA VAL A 94 6.70 -8.09 -2.85
C VAL A 94 5.93 -8.16 -4.17
N GLY A 95 6.58 -7.81 -5.28
CA GLY A 95 6.00 -7.90 -6.62
C GLY A 95 5.53 -9.31 -6.96
N TRP A 96 6.35 -10.30 -6.69
CA TRP A 96 6.02 -11.72 -6.86
C TRP A 96 4.87 -12.13 -5.93
N GLY A 97 4.99 -11.83 -4.62
CA GLY A 97 3.96 -12.15 -3.62
C GLY A 97 2.58 -11.57 -3.97
N THR A 98 2.51 -10.34 -4.47
CA THR A 98 1.25 -9.71 -4.89
C THR A 98 0.61 -10.40 -6.11
N ARG A 99 1.42 -10.99 -6.98
CA ARG A 99 0.90 -11.79 -8.12
C ARG A 99 0.32 -13.12 -7.65
N TYR A 100 1.00 -13.84 -6.78
CA TYR A 100 0.50 -15.09 -6.19
C TYR A 100 -0.72 -14.87 -5.29
N GLY A 101 -0.67 -13.85 -4.44
CA GLY A 101 -1.77 -13.49 -3.55
C GLY A 101 -2.99 -12.92 -4.26
N SER A 102 -2.89 -12.66 -5.57
CA SER A 102 -3.94 -12.02 -6.40
C SER A 102 -4.37 -10.65 -5.86
N GLY A 103 -3.46 -9.93 -5.23
CA GLY A 103 -3.70 -8.59 -4.71
C GLY A 103 -2.57 -8.09 -3.83
N CYS A 104 -2.53 -6.79 -3.58
CA CYS A 104 -1.59 -6.14 -2.68
C CYS A 104 -2.29 -5.70 -1.39
N THR A 105 -1.51 -5.10 -0.48
CA THR A 105 -2.04 -4.57 0.79
C THR A 105 -3.19 -3.59 0.60
N SER A 106 -3.19 -2.73 -0.43
CA SER A 106 -4.31 -1.82 -0.71
C SER A 106 -5.56 -2.56 -1.19
N GLY A 107 -5.42 -3.61 -1.99
CA GLY A 107 -6.53 -4.43 -2.44
C GLY A 107 -7.14 -5.28 -1.32
N HIS A 108 -6.32 -5.99 -0.57
CA HIS A 108 -6.78 -6.83 0.54
C HIS A 108 -7.03 -6.03 1.82
N GLY A 109 -6.09 -5.18 2.24
CA GLY A 109 -6.16 -4.47 3.51
C GLY A 109 -7.19 -3.34 3.53
N VAL A 110 -7.35 -2.59 2.45
CA VAL A 110 -8.33 -1.48 2.40
C VAL A 110 -9.65 -1.97 1.84
N CYS A 111 -9.70 -2.38 0.56
CA CYS A 111 -10.96 -2.72 -0.10
C CYS A 111 -11.51 -4.09 0.32
N GLY A 112 -10.63 -5.05 0.62
CA GLY A 112 -11.04 -6.41 0.95
C GLY A 112 -11.56 -6.53 2.39
N LEU A 113 -10.87 -5.91 3.35
CA LEU A 113 -11.32 -5.90 4.75
C LEU A 113 -12.61 -5.08 4.93
N SER A 114 -12.73 -3.93 4.28
CA SER A 114 -13.97 -3.12 4.36
C SER A 114 -15.21 -3.88 3.88
N ARG A 115 -15.01 -4.88 2.99
CA ARG A 115 -16.06 -5.79 2.50
C ARG A 115 -16.18 -7.10 3.30
N LEU A 116 -15.45 -7.23 4.42
CA LEU A 116 -15.41 -8.44 5.27
C LEU A 116 -15.08 -9.72 4.48
N SER A 117 -14.23 -9.65 3.47
CA SER A 117 -13.86 -10.80 2.66
C SER A 117 -12.95 -11.76 3.45
N PRO A 118 -13.34 -13.03 3.67
CA PRO A 118 -12.50 -14.00 4.39
C PRO A 118 -11.15 -14.22 3.75
N ARG A 119 -11.09 -14.21 2.41
CA ARG A 119 -9.84 -14.30 1.66
C ARG A 119 -8.91 -13.13 1.96
N SER A 120 -9.46 -11.92 2.03
CA SER A 120 -8.68 -10.72 2.32
C SER A 120 -8.22 -10.68 3.78
N LEU A 121 -9.04 -11.18 4.69
CA LEU A 121 -8.65 -11.34 6.10
C LEU A 121 -7.45 -12.30 6.23
N ALA A 122 -7.51 -13.47 5.59
CA ALA A 122 -6.41 -14.43 5.59
C ALA A 122 -5.14 -13.86 4.94
N ALA A 123 -5.27 -13.17 3.80
CA ALA A 123 -4.14 -12.51 3.13
C ALA A 123 -3.51 -11.43 4.01
N THR A 124 -4.33 -10.60 4.66
CA THR A 124 -3.85 -9.55 5.58
C THR A 124 -3.14 -10.16 6.78
N ALA A 125 -3.70 -11.19 7.41
CA ALA A 125 -3.06 -11.89 8.51
C ALA A 125 -1.72 -12.51 8.10
N ALA A 126 -1.65 -13.09 6.91
CA ALA A 126 -0.44 -13.71 6.38
C ALA A 126 0.69 -12.67 6.16
N PHE A 127 0.41 -11.55 5.50
CA PHE A 127 1.46 -10.56 5.25
C PHE A 127 1.87 -9.80 6.52
N MET A 128 0.95 -9.52 7.43
CA MET A 128 1.29 -8.93 8.73
C MET A 128 2.12 -9.90 9.57
N GLY A 129 1.72 -11.17 9.65
CA GLY A 129 2.48 -12.20 10.36
C GLY A 129 3.88 -12.39 9.78
N ALA A 130 4.01 -12.43 8.46
CA ALA A 130 5.30 -12.48 7.79
C ALA A 130 6.17 -11.25 8.10
N GLY A 131 5.59 -10.05 8.10
CA GLY A 131 6.29 -8.82 8.46
C GLY A 131 6.81 -8.84 9.90
N PHE A 132 5.98 -9.21 10.87
CA PHE A 132 6.41 -9.35 12.27
C PHE A 132 7.51 -10.42 12.43
N ALA A 133 7.36 -11.58 11.79
CA ALA A 133 8.35 -12.63 11.83
C ALA A 133 9.69 -12.19 11.22
N THR A 134 9.66 -11.48 10.10
CA THR A 134 10.87 -10.94 9.45
C THR A 134 11.58 -9.92 10.34
N VAL A 135 10.84 -8.95 10.90
CA VAL A 135 11.43 -7.95 11.81
C VAL A 135 12.02 -8.62 13.05
N TYR A 136 11.32 -9.61 13.62
CA TYR A 136 11.81 -10.36 14.75
C TYR A 136 13.12 -11.10 14.41
N ALA A 137 13.14 -11.82 13.28
CA ALA A 137 14.32 -12.55 12.84
C ALA A 137 15.52 -11.62 12.59
N VAL A 138 15.32 -10.52 11.89
CA VAL A 138 16.39 -9.56 11.58
C VAL A 138 16.94 -8.90 12.85
N ARG A 139 16.07 -8.51 13.79
CA ARG A 139 16.49 -7.76 14.97
C ARG A 139 16.99 -8.61 16.14
N HIS A 140 16.66 -9.90 16.20
CA HIS A 140 16.95 -10.73 17.35
C HIS A 140 17.76 -11.99 17.02
N LEU A 141 17.76 -12.43 15.76
CA LEU A 141 18.50 -13.62 15.35
C LEU A 141 19.70 -13.32 14.46
N LEU A 142 19.67 -12.20 13.71
CA LEU A 142 20.71 -11.82 12.75
C LEU A 142 21.48 -10.55 13.15
N ALA A 143 21.02 -9.81 14.17
CA ALA A 143 21.68 -8.61 14.70
C ALA A 143 22.62 -8.94 15.85
#